data_b974bcbe7eed07e835b8239de51952a0
#
_entry.id   b974bcbe7eed07e835b8239de51952a0
#
_cell.length_a   1.000
_cell.length_b   1.000
_cell.length_c   1.000
_cell.angle_alpha   90.00
_cell.angle_beta   90.00
_cell.angle_gamma   90.00
#
_symmetry.space_group_name_H-M   'P 1'
#
loop_
_entity.id
_entity.type
_entity.pdbx_description
1 polymer ?
#
loop_
_entity_poly.entity_id
_entity_poly.type
_entity_poly.pdbx_seq_one_letter_code
_entity_poly.pdbx_strand_id
1 'polypeptide(L)'
;MSDDWKRHIDALHAELIRRDDPVAWVREADAVEASRRYPRMALRGPVFGVAVKEREGSWSVKMALVDGMPQMARDELHSYLWFAARDETDVPAERRELIAAVAVLEKEPANEVEALGVRYRIVRGDEFAWSGEYGLEPPRPTDPDHTELDWDAMDGPSPDLGFVLDPHRDDSPMAGALRLGLREFSYVGTRFDEDAQDDSRRAVITHPDLVRLPIGFAVVERDDKGWTACSSPRSTPHEARRWLYQAMTLHWPLLYRQDEARRAEYVQAAEEFRAAGRADEANVADRHFRVCRVERVVRMGPDGPETPRPSDVDQYGPSKMHPTLLEDGTVIHED
;
A
#
# COMPACT_ATOMS: atom_id res chain seq x y z
N MET A 1 -26.62 4.19 34.56
CA MET A 1 -26.42 5.13 33.44
C MET A 1 -27.10 4.51 32.24
N SER A 2 -28.12 5.18 31.70
CA SER A 2 -28.98 4.58 30.67
C SER A 2 -28.26 4.41 29.35
N ASP A 3 -28.49 3.30 28.65
CA ASP A 3 -27.97 3.02 27.29
C ASP A 3 -28.63 3.92 26.19
N ASP A 4 -29.30 5.02 26.59
CA ASP A 4 -29.98 5.92 25.68
C ASP A 4 -29.09 6.60 24.65
N TRP A 5 -27.85 6.90 25.02
CA TRP A 5 -26.88 7.49 24.11
C TRP A 5 -26.47 6.52 22.99
N LYS A 6 -26.32 5.21 23.29
CA LYS A 6 -26.04 4.18 22.29
C LYS A 6 -27.19 4.07 21.31
N ARG A 7 -28.42 4.03 21.78
CA ARG A 7 -29.61 4.03 20.92
C ARG A 7 -29.72 5.27 20.06
N HIS A 8 -29.29 6.43 20.60
CA HIS A 8 -29.29 7.70 19.85
C HIS A 8 -28.20 7.69 18.75
N ILE A 9 -27.03 7.15 19.03
CA ILE A 9 -25.97 6.94 18.02
C ILE A 9 -26.42 5.91 16.97
N ASP A 10 -27.04 4.81 17.38
CA ASP A 10 -27.58 3.81 16.45
C ASP A 10 -28.68 4.39 15.56
N ALA A 11 -29.53 5.30 16.11
CA ALA A 11 -30.53 5.99 15.34
C ALA A 11 -29.93 7.01 14.36
N LEU A 12 -28.93 7.78 14.78
CA LEU A 12 -28.18 8.69 13.90
C LEU A 12 -27.43 7.90 12.79
N HIS A 13 -26.87 6.75 13.12
CA HIS A 13 -26.28 5.85 12.12
C HIS A 13 -27.33 5.38 11.11
N ALA A 14 -28.53 5.02 11.56
CA ALA A 14 -29.62 4.59 10.68
C ALA A 14 -30.13 5.70 9.76
N GLU A 15 -30.00 6.97 10.16
CA GLU A 15 -30.36 8.13 9.34
C GLU A 15 -29.24 8.55 8.37
N LEU A 16 -27.97 8.30 8.73
CA LEU A 16 -26.79 8.59 7.89
C LEU A 16 -26.58 7.55 6.79
N ILE A 17 -27.13 6.35 6.94
CA ILE A 17 -27.08 5.32 5.90
C ILE A 17 -27.94 5.79 4.73
N ARG A 18 -27.35 5.95 3.55
CA ARG A 18 -28.08 6.21 2.30
C ARG A 18 -29.02 5.03 2.01
N ARG A 19 -30.27 5.16 2.39
CA ARG A 19 -31.31 4.14 2.19
C ARG A 19 -31.69 3.92 0.72
N ASP A 20 -31.26 4.83 -0.14
CA ASP A 20 -31.40 4.82 -1.60
C ASP A 20 -30.34 3.99 -2.32
N ASP A 21 -29.26 3.58 -1.62
CA ASP A 21 -28.22 2.69 -2.17
C ASP A 21 -28.12 1.38 -1.36
N PRO A 22 -28.81 0.31 -1.79
CA PRO A 22 -28.78 -0.98 -1.10
C PRO A 22 -27.37 -1.61 -1.04
N VAL A 23 -26.51 -1.35 -2.05
CA VAL A 23 -25.16 -1.88 -2.06
C VAL A 23 -24.29 -1.20 -1.02
N ALA A 24 -24.38 0.13 -0.90
CA ALA A 24 -23.69 0.89 0.13
C ALA A 24 -24.14 0.43 1.53
N TRP A 25 -25.44 0.17 1.73
CA TRP A 25 -25.96 -0.32 3.00
C TRP A 25 -25.40 -1.70 3.38
N VAL A 26 -25.34 -2.65 2.44
CA VAL A 26 -24.78 -3.98 2.70
C VAL A 26 -23.28 -3.87 3.05
N ARG A 27 -22.52 -3.05 2.31
CA ARG A 27 -21.09 -2.79 2.60
C ARG A 27 -20.87 -2.18 3.98
N GLU A 28 -21.75 -1.26 4.39
CA GLU A 28 -21.67 -0.63 5.71
C GLU A 28 -21.97 -1.63 6.85
N ALA A 29 -23.01 -2.45 6.69
CA ALA A 29 -23.36 -3.50 7.65
C ALA A 29 -22.21 -4.52 7.80
N ASP A 30 -21.60 -4.92 6.70
CA ASP A 30 -20.45 -5.81 6.68
C ASP A 30 -19.23 -5.17 7.38
N ALA A 31 -18.99 -3.87 7.15
CA ALA A 31 -17.92 -3.14 7.82
C ALA A 31 -18.13 -3.04 9.35
N VAL A 32 -19.36 -2.82 9.80
CA VAL A 32 -19.72 -2.82 11.22
C VAL A 32 -19.49 -4.19 11.86
N GLU A 33 -19.90 -5.27 11.20
CA GLU A 33 -19.68 -6.63 11.71
C GLU A 33 -18.21 -6.97 11.75
N ALA A 34 -17.45 -6.63 10.70
CA ALA A 34 -16.00 -6.83 10.65
C ALA A 34 -15.29 -6.10 11.79
N SER A 35 -15.67 -4.86 12.11
CA SER A 35 -15.06 -4.09 13.21
C SER A 35 -15.26 -4.74 14.60
N ARG A 36 -16.34 -5.51 14.77
CA ARG A 36 -16.58 -6.29 16.01
C ARG A 36 -15.73 -7.55 16.08
N ARG A 37 -15.53 -8.20 14.93
CA ARG A 37 -14.75 -9.47 14.85
C ARG A 37 -13.26 -9.23 14.85
N TYR A 38 -12.81 -8.11 14.29
CA TYR A 38 -11.40 -7.74 14.13
C TYR A 38 -11.11 -6.37 14.76
N PRO A 39 -11.21 -6.24 16.10
CA PRO A 39 -11.15 -4.94 16.79
C PRO A 39 -9.73 -4.40 17.01
N ARG A 40 -8.68 -5.18 16.69
CA ARG A 40 -7.29 -4.81 17.00
C ARG A 40 -6.53 -4.50 15.72
N MET A 41 -5.79 -3.40 15.74
CA MET A 41 -4.88 -3.04 14.66
C MET A 41 -3.60 -3.87 14.74
N ALA A 42 -3.24 -4.51 13.65
CA ALA A 42 -1.94 -5.14 13.42
C ALA A 42 -1.14 -4.24 12.47
N LEU A 43 -0.33 -3.37 13.03
CA LEU A 43 0.50 -2.44 12.28
C LEU A 43 1.68 -3.17 11.65
N ARG A 44 1.82 -3.07 10.32
CA ARG A 44 3.01 -3.55 9.61
C ARG A 44 4.15 -2.54 9.78
N GLY A 45 3.89 -1.29 9.51
CA GLY A 45 4.86 -0.19 9.62
C GLY A 45 4.72 0.83 8.48
N PRO A 46 5.73 1.69 8.30
CA PRO A 46 5.73 2.64 7.21
C PRO A 46 5.87 1.93 5.87
N VAL A 47 5.21 2.52 4.87
CA VAL A 47 5.36 2.21 3.44
C VAL A 47 5.57 3.50 2.68
N PHE A 48 6.29 3.43 1.57
CA PHE A 48 6.66 4.58 0.77
C PHE A 48 6.22 4.42 -0.66
N GLY A 49 6.10 5.52 -1.36
CA GLY A 49 5.77 5.62 -2.76
C GLY A 49 5.92 7.05 -3.24
N VAL A 50 5.38 7.38 -4.40
CA VAL A 50 5.51 8.72 -4.98
C VAL A 50 4.14 9.32 -5.24
N ALA A 51 3.93 10.55 -4.79
CA ALA A 51 2.81 11.37 -5.23
C ALA A 51 3.28 12.50 -6.14
N VAL A 52 2.37 12.93 -7.01
CA VAL A 52 2.58 14.05 -7.92
C VAL A 52 1.55 15.14 -7.71
N LYS A 53 1.96 16.34 -7.97
CA LYS A 53 1.09 17.51 -8.02
C LYS A 53 1.44 18.37 -9.24
N GLU A 54 0.49 18.55 -10.13
CA GLU A 54 0.57 19.55 -11.18
C GLU A 54 0.36 20.95 -10.59
N ARG A 55 0.77 22.01 -11.32
CA ARG A 55 0.73 23.40 -10.80
C ARG A 55 -0.59 23.83 -10.17
N GLU A 56 -1.71 23.43 -10.77
CA GLU A 56 -3.07 23.78 -10.35
C GLU A 56 -3.86 22.56 -9.84
N GLY A 57 -3.19 21.40 -9.66
CA GLY A 57 -3.80 20.14 -9.33
C GLY A 57 -3.79 19.82 -7.83
N SER A 58 -4.52 18.76 -7.49
CA SER A 58 -4.42 18.07 -6.21
C SER A 58 -3.27 17.06 -6.23
N TRP A 59 -2.78 16.66 -5.07
CA TRP A 59 -1.85 15.54 -4.97
C TRP A 59 -2.53 14.22 -5.39
N SER A 60 -1.85 13.41 -6.19
CA SER A 60 -2.29 12.07 -6.55
C SER A 60 -1.14 11.08 -6.51
N VAL A 61 -1.43 9.82 -6.22
CA VAL A 61 -0.42 8.75 -6.17
C VAL A 61 0.06 8.43 -7.58
N LYS A 62 1.35 8.56 -7.81
CA LYS A 62 2.02 8.24 -9.09
C LYS A 62 2.65 6.85 -9.08
N MET A 63 3.28 6.48 -7.95
CA MET A 63 3.83 5.15 -7.71
C MET A 63 3.26 4.63 -6.41
N ALA A 64 2.91 3.36 -6.40
CA ALA A 64 2.20 2.73 -5.29
C ALA A 64 2.97 2.87 -3.97
N LEU A 65 2.24 3.07 -2.87
CA LEU A 65 2.83 3.09 -1.53
C LEU A 65 3.02 1.66 -1.01
N VAL A 66 4.05 0.99 -1.48
CA VAL A 66 4.35 -0.42 -1.16
C VAL A 66 5.80 -0.67 -0.75
N ASP A 67 6.69 0.30 -0.92
CA ASP A 67 8.10 0.18 -0.61
C ASP A 67 8.36 0.17 0.89
N GLY A 68 9.31 -0.65 1.31
CA GLY A 68 9.64 -0.82 2.74
C GLY A 68 10.61 0.23 3.28
N MET A 69 11.22 1.05 2.41
CA MET A 69 12.12 2.13 2.81
C MET A 69 12.05 3.30 1.81
N PRO A 70 12.37 4.53 2.25
CA PRO A 70 12.29 5.72 1.39
C PRO A 70 13.14 5.65 0.12
N GLN A 71 14.35 5.05 0.21
CA GLN A 71 15.26 4.98 -0.94
C GLN A 71 14.68 4.15 -2.09
N MET A 72 13.90 3.10 -1.82
CA MET A 72 13.24 2.32 -2.88
C MET A 72 12.29 3.20 -3.69
N ALA A 73 11.47 4.02 -3.04
CA ALA A 73 10.58 4.95 -3.73
C ALA A 73 11.35 6.03 -4.54
N ARG A 74 12.52 6.49 -4.03
CA ARG A 74 13.40 7.40 -4.79
C ARG A 74 13.99 6.72 -6.02
N ASP A 75 14.36 5.45 -5.90
CA ASP A 75 14.90 4.65 -7.00
C ASP A 75 13.85 4.39 -8.09
N GLU A 76 12.60 4.14 -7.70
CA GLU A 76 11.48 4.07 -8.66
C GLU A 76 11.26 5.40 -9.38
N LEU A 77 11.25 6.52 -8.63
CA LEU A 77 11.11 7.85 -9.22
C LEU A 77 12.26 8.18 -10.16
N HIS A 78 13.50 7.88 -9.75
CA HIS A 78 14.70 8.03 -10.58
C HIS A 78 14.54 7.30 -11.92
N SER A 79 14.16 6.02 -11.86
CA SER A 79 13.95 5.20 -13.07
C SER A 79 12.85 5.76 -13.95
N TYR A 80 11.72 6.15 -13.36
CA TYR A 80 10.61 6.76 -14.09
C TYR A 80 11.05 8.02 -14.85
N LEU A 81 11.73 8.97 -14.17
CA LEU A 81 12.17 10.22 -14.80
C LEU A 81 13.23 9.97 -15.88
N TRP A 82 14.12 9.00 -15.66
CA TRP A 82 15.12 8.63 -16.66
C TRP A 82 14.47 8.04 -17.92
N PHE A 83 13.50 7.13 -17.78
CA PHE A 83 12.77 6.56 -18.92
C PHE A 83 11.90 7.63 -19.61
N ALA A 84 11.27 8.54 -18.86
CA ALA A 84 10.55 9.65 -19.43
C ALA A 84 11.46 10.57 -20.27
N ALA A 85 12.66 10.86 -19.76
CA ALA A 85 13.65 11.65 -20.49
C ALA A 85 14.12 10.96 -21.78
N ARG A 86 14.25 9.62 -21.76
CA ARG A 86 14.71 8.84 -22.91
C ARG A 86 13.63 8.64 -23.96
N ASP A 87 12.42 8.26 -23.53
CA ASP A 87 11.41 7.66 -24.40
C ASP A 87 10.18 8.56 -24.63
N GLU A 88 9.88 9.52 -23.73
CA GLU A 88 8.62 10.27 -23.78
C GLU A 88 8.77 11.70 -24.34
N THR A 89 10.02 12.19 -24.53
CA THR A 89 10.22 13.53 -25.11
C THR A 89 11.33 13.58 -26.14
N ASP A 90 11.02 14.24 -27.28
CA ASP A 90 12.01 14.60 -28.31
C ASP A 90 12.50 16.05 -28.15
N VAL A 91 12.00 16.79 -27.15
CA VAL A 91 12.34 18.20 -26.92
C VAL A 91 13.57 18.29 -26.01
N PRO A 92 14.73 18.80 -26.49
CA PRO A 92 15.96 18.86 -25.68
C PRO A 92 15.82 19.64 -24.37
N ALA A 93 14.99 20.69 -24.33
CA ALA A 93 14.76 21.45 -23.12
C ALA A 93 14.02 20.67 -22.04
N GLU A 94 12.98 19.92 -22.41
CA GLU A 94 12.24 19.04 -21.50
C GLU A 94 13.12 17.92 -20.99
N ARG A 95 13.87 17.27 -21.89
CA ARG A 95 14.83 16.21 -21.54
C ARG A 95 15.86 16.71 -20.52
N ARG A 96 16.38 17.93 -20.69
CA ARG A 96 17.32 18.56 -19.75
C ARG A 96 16.71 18.72 -18.35
N GLU A 97 15.45 19.15 -18.24
CA GLU A 97 14.77 19.28 -16.94
C GLU A 97 14.63 17.92 -16.25
N LEU A 98 14.22 16.88 -16.99
CA LEU A 98 14.09 15.52 -16.47
C LEU A 98 15.46 14.96 -16.01
N ILE A 99 16.51 15.10 -16.82
CA ILE A 99 17.88 14.69 -16.47
C ILE A 99 18.38 15.43 -15.23
N ALA A 100 18.06 16.71 -15.07
CA ALA A 100 18.42 17.48 -13.88
C ALA A 100 17.77 16.92 -12.61
N ALA A 101 16.49 16.53 -12.67
CA ALA A 101 15.80 15.89 -11.56
C ALA A 101 16.39 14.49 -11.25
N VAL A 102 16.73 13.70 -12.28
CA VAL A 102 17.46 12.42 -12.13
C VAL A 102 18.78 12.65 -11.40
N ALA A 103 19.57 13.65 -11.80
CA ALA A 103 20.87 13.93 -11.19
C ALA A 103 20.80 14.36 -9.72
N VAL A 104 19.68 14.93 -9.26
CA VAL A 104 19.42 15.19 -7.83
C VAL A 104 19.25 13.88 -7.08
N LEU A 105 18.38 12.98 -7.58
CA LEU A 105 18.10 11.68 -6.96
C LEU A 105 19.31 10.74 -6.93
N GLU A 106 20.27 10.89 -7.85
CA GLU A 106 21.54 10.14 -7.86
C GLU A 106 22.51 10.56 -6.76
N LYS A 107 22.42 11.80 -6.27
CA LYS A 107 23.43 12.39 -5.38
C LYS A 107 23.00 12.53 -3.94
N GLU A 108 21.72 12.73 -3.72
CA GLU A 108 21.19 13.03 -2.40
C GLU A 108 19.82 12.37 -2.17
N PRO A 109 19.47 12.04 -0.92
CA PRO A 109 18.20 11.40 -0.58
C PRO A 109 17.04 12.43 -0.61
N ALA A 110 16.85 13.07 -1.78
CA ALA A 110 15.82 14.08 -1.96
C ALA A 110 14.41 13.50 -1.83
N ASN A 111 13.58 14.13 -1.02
CA ASN A 111 12.18 13.73 -0.84
C ASN A 111 11.24 14.48 -1.79
N GLU A 112 11.76 15.45 -2.56
CA GLU A 112 10.98 16.21 -3.53
C GLU A 112 11.87 16.65 -4.69
N VAL A 113 11.35 16.51 -5.90
CA VAL A 113 11.95 17.05 -7.13
C VAL A 113 10.86 17.65 -8.02
N GLU A 114 11.23 18.60 -8.87
CA GLU A 114 10.31 19.20 -9.85
C GLU A 114 10.89 19.03 -11.25
N ALA A 115 10.05 18.63 -12.20
CA ALA A 115 10.37 18.57 -13.61
C ALA A 115 9.12 18.83 -14.45
N LEU A 116 9.25 19.59 -15.53
CA LEU A 116 8.17 19.92 -16.48
C LEU A 116 6.95 20.56 -15.79
N GLY A 117 7.17 21.31 -14.70
CA GLY A 117 6.11 21.92 -13.91
C GLY A 117 5.30 20.96 -13.05
N VAL A 118 5.72 19.70 -12.94
CA VAL A 118 5.16 18.67 -12.05
C VAL A 118 6.07 18.53 -10.84
N ARG A 119 5.50 18.58 -9.65
CA ARG A 119 6.17 18.30 -8.39
C ARG A 119 5.99 16.84 -8.04
N TYR A 120 7.09 16.14 -7.82
CA TYR A 120 7.16 14.74 -7.37
C TYR A 120 7.61 14.72 -5.92
N ARG A 121 6.90 13.98 -5.07
CA ARG A 121 7.19 13.87 -3.63
C ARG A 121 7.21 12.42 -3.22
N ILE A 122 8.26 12.02 -2.49
CA ILE A 122 8.29 10.75 -1.78
C ILE A 122 7.31 10.85 -0.61
N VAL A 123 6.33 9.97 -0.59
CA VAL A 123 5.23 9.98 0.38
C VAL A 123 5.36 8.80 1.30
N ARG A 124 5.09 9.06 2.58
CA ARG A 124 5.00 8.08 3.64
C ARG A 124 3.54 7.72 3.93
N GLY A 125 3.26 6.44 4.06
CA GLY A 125 2.00 5.94 4.59
C GLY A 125 2.23 4.94 5.73
N ASP A 126 1.18 4.66 6.50
CA ASP A 126 1.17 3.59 7.47
C ASP A 126 0.29 2.44 6.96
N GLU A 127 0.85 1.22 6.89
CA GLU A 127 0.14 0.01 6.47
C GLU A 127 -0.21 -0.85 7.68
N PHE A 128 -1.46 -1.29 7.73
CA PHE A 128 -1.97 -2.14 8.80
C PHE A 128 -3.08 -3.07 8.30
N ALA A 129 -3.34 -4.12 9.08
CA ALA A 129 -4.49 -4.98 8.94
C ALA A 129 -5.28 -5.02 10.26
N TRP A 130 -6.54 -5.36 10.21
CA TRP A 130 -7.32 -5.63 11.42
C TRP A 130 -7.18 -7.07 11.85
N SER A 131 -7.23 -7.31 13.15
CA SER A 131 -7.06 -8.65 13.72
C SER A 131 -8.06 -8.95 14.82
N GLY A 132 -8.44 -10.22 14.93
CA GLY A 132 -9.35 -10.75 15.92
C GLY A 132 -8.81 -12.02 16.59
N GLU A 133 -9.72 -12.80 17.14
CA GLU A 133 -9.40 -14.06 17.79
C GLU A 133 -8.79 -15.08 16.81
N TYR A 134 -9.27 -15.08 15.56
CA TYR A 134 -8.89 -16.06 14.53
C TYR A 134 -7.82 -15.53 13.55
N GLY A 135 -7.14 -14.45 13.90
CA GLY A 135 -6.04 -13.87 13.11
C GLY A 135 -6.41 -12.59 12.38
N LEU A 136 -5.73 -12.32 11.25
CA LEU A 136 -5.97 -11.13 10.44
C LEU A 136 -7.28 -11.23 9.66
N GLU A 137 -7.89 -10.08 9.41
CA GLU A 137 -9.14 -9.97 8.68
C GLU A 137 -8.99 -10.48 7.24
N PRO A 138 -9.77 -11.51 6.84
CA PRO A 138 -9.79 -11.97 5.46
C PRO A 138 -10.56 -10.99 4.56
N PRO A 139 -10.56 -11.18 3.24
CA PRO A 139 -11.45 -10.45 2.35
C PRO A 139 -12.91 -10.56 2.80
N ARG A 140 -13.63 -9.45 2.71
CA ARG A 140 -15.07 -9.39 3.03
C ARG A 140 -15.90 -9.86 1.83
N PRO A 141 -17.09 -10.41 2.05
CA PRO A 141 -18.00 -10.73 0.95
C PRO A 141 -18.37 -9.54 0.05
N THR A 142 -18.29 -8.32 0.60
CA THR A 142 -18.59 -7.07 -0.08
C THR A 142 -17.37 -6.40 -0.73
N ASP A 143 -16.18 -6.91 -0.52
CA ASP A 143 -14.99 -6.41 -1.21
C ASP A 143 -15.10 -6.71 -2.72
N PRO A 144 -14.63 -5.79 -3.58
CA PRO A 144 -14.64 -6.02 -5.02
C PRO A 144 -13.75 -7.20 -5.39
N ASP A 145 -14.31 -8.18 -6.09
CA ASP A 145 -13.58 -9.34 -6.56
C ASP A 145 -14.04 -9.71 -7.97
N HIS A 146 -13.24 -10.48 -8.70
CA HIS A 146 -13.58 -10.96 -10.03
C HIS A 146 -14.76 -11.94 -9.99
N THR A 147 -15.71 -11.76 -10.90
CA THR A 147 -16.85 -12.67 -11.03
C THR A 147 -16.38 -14.05 -11.48
N GLU A 148 -15.49 -14.08 -12.48
CA GLU A 148 -14.84 -15.28 -12.98
C GLU A 148 -13.38 -15.31 -12.50
N LEU A 149 -12.95 -16.48 -12.05
CA LEU A 149 -11.60 -16.67 -11.51
C LEU A 149 -10.65 -17.06 -12.64
N ASP A 150 -9.97 -16.09 -13.20
CA ASP A 150 -8.90 -16.31 -14.19
C ASP A 150 -7.54 -16.37 -13.48
N TRP A 151 -7.01 -17.59 -13.35
CA TRP A 151 -5.74 -17.86 -12.70
C TRP A 151 -4.51 -17.57 -13.58
N ASP A 152 -4.72 -17.38 -14.87
CA ASP A 152 -3.68 -17.12 -15.86
C ASP A 152 -3.63 -15.63 -16.27
N ALA A 153 -4.56 -14.81 -15.78
CA ALA A 153 -4.57 -13.38 -16.04
C ALA A 153 -3.31 -12.68 -15.50
N MET A 154 -2.98 -11.55 -16.08
CA MET A 154 -1.97 -10.66 -15.51
C MET A 154 -2.53 -9.86 -14.34
N ASP A 155 -1.65 -9.45 -13.42
CA ASP A 155 -2.04 -8.57 -12.33
C ASP A 155 -2.47 -7.21 -12.87
N GLY A 156 -3.53 -6.67 -12.28
CA GLY A 156 -3.93 -5.29 -12.49
C GLY A 156 -2.94 -4.30 -11.85
N PRO A 157 -3.13 -3.00 -12.12
CA PRO A 157 -2.33 -1.97 -11.45
C PRO A 157 -2.61 -1.97 -9.95
N SER A 158 -1.65 -1.46 -9.17
CA SER A 158 -1.85 -1.27 -7.73
C SER A 158 -3.09 -0.41 -7.46
N PRO A 159 -3.88 -0.73 -6.40
CA PRO A 159 -5.17 -0.08 -6.16
C PRO A 159 -5.08 1.42 -5.87
N ASP A 160 -3.92 1.92 -5.50
CA ASP A 160 -3.69 3.32 -5.16
C ASP A 160 -3.14 4.17 -6.32
N LEU A 161 -2.77 3.58 -7.45
CA LEU A 161 -2.28 4.36 -8.60
C LEU A 161 -3.34 5.32 -9.14
N GLY A 162 -2.96 6.60 -9.28
CA GLY A 162 -3.86 7.67 -9.72
C GLY A 162 -4.85 8.15 -8.64
N PHE A 163 -4.79 7.58 -7.41
CA PHE A 163 -5.69 7.98 -6.33
C PHE A 163 -5.38 9.40 -5.86
N VAL A 164 -6.42 10.25 -5.83
CA VAL A 164 -6.30 11.65 -5.36
C VAL A 164 -6.26 11.66 -3.83
N LEU A 165 -5.23 12.30 -3.28
CA LEU A 165 -5.02 12.46 -1.84
C LEU A 165 -5.83 13.65 -1.33
N ASP A 166 -7.14 13.45 -1.15
CA ASP A 166 -8.08 14.45 -0.67
C ASP A 166 -8.56 14.10 0.75
N PRO A 167 -8.15 14.87 1.78
CA PRO A 167 -8.59 14.64 3.16
C PRO A 167 -10.07 14.98 3.39
N HIS A 168 -10.72 15.65 2.44
CA HIS A 168 -12.14 16.04 2.51
C HIS A 168 -13.05 15.13 1.69
N ARG A 169 -12.48 14.06 1.11
CA ARG A 169 -13.25 13.10 0.33
C ARG A 169 -14.40 12.52 1.17
N ASP A 170 -15.56 12.42 0.54
CA ASP A 170 -16.71 11.74 1.13
C ASP A 170 -16.41 10.25 1.33
N ASP A 171 -16.47 9.84 2.58
CA ASP A 171 -16.34 8.44 3.00
C ASP A 171 -17.69 7.88 3.45
N SER A 172 -17.81 6.55 3.47
CA SER A 172 -18.92 5.92 4.19
C SER A 172 -18.84 6.24 5.70
N PRO A 173 -19.94 6.16 6.46
CA PRO A 173 -19.94 6.44 7.91
C PRO A 173 -18.87 5.68 8.68
N MET A 174 -18.69 4.36 8.43
CA MET A 174 -17.63 3.58 9.08
C MET A 174 -16.23 3.99 8.66
N ALA A 175 -16.04 4.33 7.38
CA ALA A 175 -14.77 4.84 6.88
C ALA A 175 -14.41 6.18 7.49
N GLY A 176 -15.39 7.08 7.62
CA GLY A 176 -15.25 8.36 8.31
C GLY A 176 -14.94 8.20 9.80
N ALA A 177 -15.66 7.31 10.49
CA ALA A 177 -15.41 7.00 11.90
C ALA A 177 -13.98 6.45 12.12
N LEU A 178 -13.54 5.54 11.26
CA LEU A 178 -12.18 5.01 11.29
C LEU A 178 -11.14 6.11 11.07
N ARG A 179 -11.33 6.97 10.06
CA ARG A 179 -10.44 8.12 9.81
C ARG A 179 -10.32 9.04 11.02
N LEU A 180 -11.45 9.35 11.68
CA LEU A 180 -11.46 10.15 12.91
C LEU A 180 -10.73 9.44 14.05
N GLY A 181 -10.94 8.13 14.23
CA GLY A 181 -10.26 7.34 15.25
C GLY A 181 -8.75 7.27 15.05
N LEU A 182 -8.28 7.34 13.80
CA LEU A 182 -6.85 7.29 13.46
C LEU A 182 -6.16 8.66 13.48
N ARG A 183 -6.87 9.77 13.64
CA ARG A 183 -6.24 11.11 13.62
C ARG A 183 -5.11 11.26 14.64
N GLU A 184 -5.32 10.74 15.84
CA GLU A 184 -4.34 10.79 16.94
C GLU A 184 -3.45 9.54 17.00
N PHE A 185 -3.55 8.65 16.00
CA PHE A 185 -2.71 7.47 15.95
C PHE A 185 -1.24 7.85 15.89
N SER A 186 -0.46 7.34 16.82
CA SER A 186 0.98 7.47 16.88
C SER A 186 1.61 6.15 17.34
N TYR A 187 2.87 5.98 17.01
CA TYR A 187 3.61 4.78 17.41
C TYR A 187 3.80 4.74 18.93
N VAL A 188 3.52 3.59 19.53
CA VAL A 188 3.63 3.33 20.95
C VAL A 188 4.19 1.92 21.19
N GLY A 189 4.74 1.71 22.39
CA GLY A 189 5.23 0.40 22.83
C GLY A 189 6.68 0.12 22.40
N THR A 190 7.19 -1.03 22.83
CA THR A 190 8.61 -1.40 22.72
C THR A 190 9.05 -1.83 21.31
N ARG A 191 8.12 -1.96 20.37
CA ARG A 191 8.43 -2.31 18.97
C ARG A 191 9.11 -1.16 18.23
N PHE A 192 8.83 0.07 18.64
CA PHE A 192 9.35 1.29 18.01
C PHE A 192 10.32 1.95 19.01
N ASP A 193 11.46 2.40 18.50
CA ASP A 193 12.38 3.21 19.27
C ASP A 193 11.81 4.60 19.62
N GLU A 194 12.48 5.33 20.48
CA GLU A 194 12.02 6.64 20.96
C GLU A 194 11.93 7.66 19.82
N ASP A 195 12.88 7.64 18.87
CA ASP A 195 12.92 8.56 17.75
C ASP A 195 11.71 8.35 16.82
N ALA A 196 11.37 7.08 16.50
CA ALA A 196 10.20 6.77 15.71
C ALA A 196 8.89 7.16 16.41
N GLN A 197 8.81 7.00 17.74
CA GLN A 197 7.65 7.43 18.52
C GLN A 197 7.53 8.96 18.54
N ASP A 198 8.65 9.70 18.71
CA ASP A 198 8.68 11.16 18.72
C ASP A 198 8.30 11.73 17.35
N ASP A 199 8.86 11.20 16.29
CA ASP A 199 8.51 11.59 14.92
C ASP A 199 7.04 11.32 14.64
N SER A 200 6.51 10.18 15.09
CA SER A 200 5.10 9.85 14.92
C SER A 200 4.19 10.84 15.67
N ARG A 201 4.53 11.22 16.90
CA ARG A 201 3.80 12.26 17.66
C ARG A 201 3.85 13.62 16.97
N ARG A 202 5.03 13.99 16.43
CA ARG A 202 5.20 15.23 15.66
C ARG A 202 4.35 15.25 14.41
N ALA A 203 4.27 14.12 13.70
CA ALA A 203 3.46 13.97 12.49
C ALA A 203 1.96 14.19 12.74
N VAL A 204 1.43 13.77 13.89
CA VAL A 204 0.03 14.07 14.28
C VAL A 204 -0.25 15.58 14.31
N ILE A 205 0.74 16.38 14.69
CA ILE A 205 0.61 17.85 14.80
C ILE A 205 0.82 18.51 13.43
N THR A 206 1.86 18.11 12.70
CA THR A 206 2.25 18.77 11.45
C THR A 206 1.40 18.33 10.26
N HIS A 207 0.88 17.09 10.29
CA HIS A 207 0.04 16.48 9.25
C HIS A 207 -1.23 15.89 9.91
N PRO A 208 -2.15 16.77 10.40
CA PRO A 208 -3.28 16.34 11.22
C PRO A 208 -4.37 15.61 10.46
N ASP A 209 -4.44 15.77 9.16
CA ASP A 209 -5.45 15.14 8.34
C ASP A 209 -4.99 13.78 7.82
N LEU A 210 -5.94 12.90 7.56
CA LEU A 210 -5.69 11.54 7.08
C LEU A 210 -6.46 11.27 5.80
N VAL A 211 -5.76 10.64 4.86
CA VAL A 211 -6.35 10.06 3.65
C VAL A 211 -6.20 8.55 3.72
N ARG A 212 -7.31 7.85 3.61
CA ARG A 212 -7.31 6.39 3.46
C ARG A 212 -7.14 6.05 2.00
N LEU A 213 -6.12 5.26 1.70
CA LEU A 213 -5.92 4.73 0.35
C LEU A 213 -6.95 3.63 0.06
N PRO A 214 -7.17 3.28 -1.21
CA PRO A 214 -7.97 2.12 -1.57
C PRO A 214 -7.49 0.86 -0.85
N ILE A 215 -8.45 0.02 -0.47
CA ILE A 215 -8.16 -1.26 0.18
C ILE A 215 -7.34 -2.13 -0.76
N GLY A 216 -6.36 -2.81 -0.17
CA GLY A 216 -5.58 -3.83 -0.84
C GLY A 216 -5.74 -5.20 -0.19
N PHE A 217 -5.27 -6.23 -0.89
CA PHE A 217 -5.28 -7.62 -0.42
C PHE A 217 -3.87 -8.18 -0.52
N ALA A 218 -3.35 -8.70 0.58
CA ALA A 218 -1.99 -9.22 0.63
C ALA A 218 -1.97 -10.66 1.16
N VAL A 219 -0.94 -11.38 0.75
CA VAL A 219 -0.64 -12.69 1.32
C VAL A 219 0.27 -12.50 2.53
N VAL A 220 -0.10 -13.13 3.61
CA VAL A 220 0.67 -13.19 4.86
C VAL A 220 0.97 -14.62 5.24
N GLU A 221 2.10 -14.84 5.89
CA GLU A 221 2.49 -16.12 6.47
C GLU A 221 2.42 -16.02 7.99
N ARG A 222 1.93 -17.07 8.62
CA ARG A 222 1.94 -17.22 10.07
C ARG A 222 3.20 -17.97 10.52
N ASP A 223 3.97 -17.36 11.40
CA ASP A 223 5.11 -17.95 12.08
C ASP A 223 4.95 -17.88 13.60
N ASP A 224 5.98 -18.31 14.34
CA ASP A 224 6.00 -18.29 15.80
C ASP A 224 5.94 -16.86 16.40
N LYS A 225 6.26 -15.85 15.61
CA LYS A 225 6.26 -14.43 16.02
C LYS A 225 4.97 -13.71 15.65
N GLY A 226 4.14 -14.32 14.82
CA GLY A 226 2.87 -13.75 14.38
C GLY A 226 2.65 -13.85 12.87
N TRP A 227 2.22 -12.75 12.24
CA TRP A 227 1.94 -12.68 10.81
C TRP A 227 2.98 -11.82 10.11
N THR A 228 3.58 -12.36 9.04
CA THR A 228 4.57 -11.68 8.20
C THR A 228 4.03 -11.54 6.79
N ALA A 229 4.12 -10.33 6.22
CA ALA A 229 3.67 -10.08 4.84
C ALA A 229 4.61 -10.76 3.83
N CYS A 230 4.03 -11.49 2.88
CA CYS A 230 4.74 -12.17 1.80
C CYS A 230 4.59 -11.45 0.46
N SER A 231 3.58 -10.61 0.29
CA SER A 231 3.34 -9.86 -0.93
C SER A 231 3.03 -8.39 -0.66
N SER A 232 3.21 -7.55 -1.67
CA SER A 232 2.59 -6.23 -1.71
C SER A 232 1.07 -6.37 -1.88
N PRO A 233 0.27 -5.36 -1.46
CA PRO A 233 -1.17 -5.37 -1.65
C PRO A 233 -1.58 -5.39 -3.12
N ARG A 234 -2.60 -6.20 -3.44
CA ARG A 234 -3.24 -6.34 -4.75
C ARG A 234 -4.61 -5.67 -4.76
N SER A 235 -5.14 -5.40 -5.95
CA SER A 235 -6.41 -4.69 -6.11
C SER A 235 -7.63 -5.53 -5.72
N THR A 236 -7.55 -6.84 -5.85
CA THR A 236 -8.66 -7.76 -5.55
C THR A 236 -8.20 -8.97 -4.75
N PRO A 237 -9.12 -9.62 -4.01
CA PRO A 237 -8.83 -10.88 -3.34
C PRO A 237 -8.33 -11.96 -4.29
N HIS A 238 -8.90 -12.05 -5.50
CA HIS A 238 -8.49 -13.04 -6.50
C HIS A 238 -7.04 -12.82 -6.98
N GLU A 239 -6.63 -11.59 -7.19
CA GLU A 239 -5.23 -11.29 -7.54
C GLU A 239 -4.26 -11.70 -6.42
N ALA A 240 -4.62 -11.50 -5.16
CA ALA A 240 -3.81 -11.97 -4.04
C ALA A 240 -3.75 -13.51 -3.97
N ARG A 241 -4.89 -14.20 -4.22
CA ARG A 241 -4.94 -15.68 -4.31
C ARG A 241 -4.08 -16.20 -5.46
N ARG A 242 -4.17 -15.56 -6.62
CA ARG A 242 -3.35 -15.91 -7.81
C ARG A 242 -1.86 -15.71 -7.51
N TRP A 243 -1.49 -14.61 -6.86
CA TRP A 243 -0.11 -14.39 -6.43
C TRP A 243 0.38 -15.54 -5.51
N LEU A 244 -0.44 -15.97 -4.53
CA LEU A 244 -0.09 -17.08 -3.64
C LEU A 244 0.11 -18.39 -4.43
N TYR A 245 -0.79 -18.69 -5.36
CA TYR A 245 -0.65 -19.83 -6.26
C TYR A 245 0.67 -19.80 -7.05
N GLN A 246 0.99 -18.65 -7.66
CA GLN A 246 2.25 -18.46 -8.40
C GLN A 246 3.47 -18.53 -7.49
N ALA A 247 3.38 -18.00 -6.27
CA ALA A 247 4.44 -18.10 -5.29
C ALA A 247 4.75 -19.56 -4.94
N MET A 248 3.74 -20.38 -4.73
CA MET A 248 3.90 -21.82 -4.45
C MET A 248 4.43 -22.60 -5.66
N THR A 249 3.98 -22.29 -6.88
CA THR A 249 4.33 -23.08 -8.07
C THR A 249 5.61 -22.64 -8.76
N LEU A 250 5.95 -21.35 -8.69
CA LEU A 250 7.08 -20.75 -9.44
C LEU A 250 8.11 -20.10 -8.53
N HIS A 251 7.70 -19.10 -7.70
CA HIS A 251 8.67 -18.23 -7.06
C HIS A 251 9.43 -18.92 -5.93
N TRP A 252 8.74 -19.53 -4.99
CA TRP A 252 9.37 -20.16 -3.82
C TRP A 252 10.18 -21.42 -4.16
N PRO A 253 9.75 -22.31 -5.09
CA PRO A 253 10.58 -23.40 -5.54
C PRO A 253 11.94 -22.98 -6.10
N LEU A 254 11.96 -21.86 -6.85
CA LEU A 254 13.19 -21.30 -7.41
C LEU A 254 14.02 -20.56 -6.35
N LEU A 255 13.40 -19.68 -5.57
CA LEU A 255 14.05 -18.84 -4.56
C LEU A 255 14.74 -19.69 -3.47
N TYR A 256 14.05 -20.71 -2.99
CA TYR A 256 14.54 -21.58 -1.91
C TYR A 256 15.28 -22.83 -2.43
N ARG A 257 15.49 -22.96 -3.74
CA ARG A 257 16.16 -24.10 -4.36
C ARG A 257 15.63 -25.44 -3.85
N GLN A 258 14.29 -25.56 -3.79
CA GLN A 258 13.64 -26.75 -3.28
C GLN A 258 13.98 -28.00 -4.09
N ASP A 259 14.14 -29.13 -3.41
CA ASP A 259 14.27 -30.42 -4.07
C ASP A 259 12.92 -30.87 -4.72
N GLU A 260 12.97 -31.96 -5.47
CA GLU A 260 11.82 -32.44 -6.24
C GLU A 260 10.63 -32.81 -5.32
N ALA A 261 10.91 -33.44 -4.18
CA ALA A 261 9.86 -33.86 -3.22
C ALA A 261 9.16 -32.64 -2.62
N ARG A 262 9.92 -31.65 -2.15
CA ARG A 262 9.36 -30.42 -1.59
C ARG A 262 8.59 -29.60 -2.63
N ARG A 263 9.11 -29.55 -3.86
CA ARG A 263 8.40 -28.91 -4.98
C ARG A 263 7.07 -29.57 -5.27
N ALA A 264 7.01 -30.92 -5.25
CA ALA A 264 5.78 -31.64 -5.47
C ALA A 264 4.73 -31.35 -4.39
N GLU A 265 5.12 -31.24 -3.10
CA GLU A 265 4.22 -30.82 -2.00
C GLU A 265 3.64 -29.43 -2.26
N TYR A 266 4.46 -28.46 -2.70
CA TYR A 266 4.02 -27.09 -2.99
C TYR A 266 3.05 -27.04 -4.17
N VAL A 267 3.34 -27.77 -5.25
CA VAL A 267 2.45 -27.85 -6.42
C VAL A 267 1.11 -28.49 -6.03
N GLN A 268 1.13 -29.56 -5.24
CA GLN A 268 -0.10 -30.22 -4.77
C GLN A 268 -0.94 -29.24 -3.95
N ALA A 269 -0.36 -28.58 -2.97
CA ALA A 269 -1.06 -27.58 -2.13
C ALA A 269 -1.60 -26.40 -2.97
N ALA A 270 -0.86 -25.96 -3.98
CA ALA A 270 -1.31 -24.91 -4.89
C ALA A 270 -2.52 -25.35 -5.73
N GLU A 271 -2.52 -26.58 -6.25
CA GLU A 271 -3.66 -27.10 -7.02
C GLU A 271 -4.90 -27.32 -6.14
N GLU A 272 -4.73 -27.78 -4.90
CA GLU A 272 -5.82 -27.87 -3.92
C GLU A 272 -6.40 -26.48 -3.61
N PHE A 273 -5.55 -25.49 -3.40
CA PHE A 273 -5.95 -24.10 -3.19
C PHE A 273 -6.69 -23.51 -4.40
N ARG A 274 -6.18 -23.74 -5.61
CA ARG A 274 -6.83 -23.36 -6.86
C ARG A 274 -8.21 -24.02 -7.02
N ALA A 275 -8.30 -25.31 -6.73
CA ALA A 275 -9.56 -26.06 -6.82
C ALA A 275 -10.62 -25.59 -5.81
N ALA A 276 -10.21 -25.08 -4.65
CA ALA A 276 -11.10 -24.48 -3.66
C ALA A 276 -11.64 -23.09 -4.11
N GLY A 277 -11.05 -22.48 -5.13
CA GLY A 277 -11.51 -21.28 -5.81
C GLY A 277 -11.36 -20.01 -4.97
N ARG A 278 -12.26 -19.76 -4.03
CA ARG A 278 -12.29 -18.54 -3.19
C ARG A 278 -11.76 -18.77 -1.76
N ALA A 279 -10.95 -19.79 -1.54
CA ALA A 279 -10.28 -19.97 -0.27
C ALA A 279 -9.32 -18.83 0.03
N ASP A 280 -9.26 -18.39 1.27
CA ASP A 280 -8.35 -17.34 1.75
C ASP A 280 -7.19 -17.89 2.55
N GLU A 281 -7.10 -19.21 2.73
CA GLU A 281 -6.03 -19.88 3.47
C GLU A 281 -5.45 -21.06 2.68
N ALA A 282 -4.15 -21.23 2.79
CA ALA A 282 -3.42 -22.36 2.26
C ALA A 282 -2.40 -22.86 3.28
N ASN A 283 -2.28 -24.19 3.38
CA ASN A 283 -1.25 -24.84 4.18
C ASN A 283 -0.36 -25.66 3.26
N VAL A 284 0.95 -25.51 3.42
CA VAL A 284 1.92 -26.34 2.71
C VAL A 284 3.06 -26.67 3.65
N ALA A 285 3.28 -27.97 3.86
CA ALA A 285 4.20 -28.48 4.86
C ALA A 285 3.91 -27.89 6.26
N ASP A 286 4.84 -27.12 6.83
CA ASP A 286 4.74 -26.48 8.13
C ASP A 286 4.38 -24.98 8.06
N ARG A 287 4.06 -24.48 6.86
CA ARG A 287 3.75 -23.08 6.61
C ARG A 287 2.24 -22.86 6.43
N HIS A 288 1.74 -21.79 7.01
CA HIS A 288 0.34 -21.37 6.91
C HIS A 288 0.27 -19.98 6.29
N PHE A 289 -0.45 -19.87 5.19
CA PHE A 289 -0.67 -18.64 4.46
C PHE A 289 -2.12 -18.19 4.52
N ARG A 290 -2.33 -16.88 4.54
CA ARG A 290 -3.66 -16.27 4.48
C ARG A 290 -3.64 -15.07 3.52
N VAL A 291 -4.70 -14.94 2.72
CA VAL A 291 -5.05 -13.69 2.06
C VAL A 291 -5.77 -12.81 3.08
N CYS A 292 -5.27 -11.63 3.31
CA CYS A 292 -5.86 -10.69 4.25
C CYS A 292 -6.12 -9.33 3.61
N ARG A 293 -7.06 -8.61 4.22
CA ARG A 293 -7.41 -7.24 3.88
C ARG A 293 -6.40 -6.29 4.52
N VAL A 294 -5.85 -5.36 3.71
CA VAL A 294 -4.82 -4.42 4.13
C VAL A 294 -5.31 -3.00 3.92
N GLU A 295 -5.12 -2.17 4.92
CA GLU A 295 -5.43 -0.74 4.88
C GLU A 295 -4.15 0.08 4.94
N ARG A 296 -4.17 1.20 4.22
CA ARG A 296 -3.06 2.16 4.21
C ARG A 296 -3.62 3.57 4.41
N VAL A 297 -2.92 4.36 5.19
CA VAL A 297 -3.26 5.77 5.44
C VAL A 297 -2.06 6.66 5.16
N VAL A 298 -2.33 7.83 4.60
CA VAL A 298 -1.35 8.89 4.37
C VAL A 298 -1.75 10.09 5.21
N ARG A 299 -0.82 10.68 5.92
CA ARG A 299 -1.05 11.94 6.62
C ARG A 299 -0.89 13.11 5.68
N MET A 300 -1.76 14.12 5.85
CA MET A 300 -1.77 15.35 5.07
C MET A 300 -1.56 16.55 5.97
N GLY A 301 -0.66 17.42 5.55
CA GLY A 301 -0.40 18.72 6.15
C GLY A 301 -0.74 19.88 5.21
N PRO A 302 -0.47 21.13 5.63
CA PRO A 302 -0.70 22.32 4.80
C PRO A 302 0.04 22.29 3.45
N ASP A 303 1.22 21.64 3.41
CA ASP A 303 2.08 21.55 2.23
C ASP A 303 1.83 20.29 1.39
N GLY A 304 0.95 19.40 1.83
CA GLY A 304 0.63 18.15 1.13
C GLY A 304 0.88 16.89 1.96
N PRO A 305 1.07 15.74 1.30
CA PRO A 305 1.30 14.46 1.97
C PRO A 305 2.63 14.42 2.72
N GLU A 306 2.65 13.69 3.84
CA GLU A 306 3.82 13.51 4.70
C GLU A 306 4.97 12.86 3.93
N THR A 307 6.16 13.44 4.05
CA THR A 307 7.42 12.88 3.54
C THR A 307 8.03 11.90 4.54
N PRO A 308 9.04 11.09 4.15
CA PRO A 308 9.79 10.26 5.09
C PRO A 308 10.25 11.04 6.32
N ARG A 309 10.11 10.40 7.50
CA ARG A 309 10.53 10.95 8.79
C ARG A 309 12.03 10.73 9.01
N PRO A 310 12.69 11.50 9.88
CA PRO A 310 14.09 11.23 10.23
C PRO A 310 14.36 9.82 10.75
N SER A 311 13.38 9.19 11.42
CA SER A 311 13.44 7.82 11.92
C SER A 311 13.18 6.73 10.85
N ASP A 312 12.74 7.10 9.65
CA ASP A 312 12.60 6.16 8.53
C ASP A 312 13.96 5.94 7.88
N VAL A 313 14.64 4.85 8.26
CA VAL A 313 16.04 4.59 7.90
C VAL A 313 16.14 3.85 6.57
N ASP A 314 16.99 4.36 5.69
CA ASP A 314 17.40 3.67 4.48
C ASP A 314 18.55 2.67 4.76
N GLN A 315 18.51 1.49 4.14
CA GLN A 315 19.60 0.50 4.23
C GLN A 315 20.76 0.82 3.29
N TYR A 316 20.53 1.63 2.28
CA TYR A 316 21.51 2.11 1.31
C TYR A 316 21.16 3.52 0.87
N GLY A 317 22.13 4.23 0.32
CA GLY A 317 21.96 5.61 -0.16
C GLY A 317 21.70 5.71 -1.66
N PRO A 318 21.52 6.93 -2.14
CA PRO A 318 21.38 7.21 -3.57
C PRO A 318 22.49 6.63 -4.42
N SER A 319 22.17 6.16 -5.62
CA SER A 319 23.13 5.62 -6.56
C SER A 319 22.68 5.84 -7.99
N LYS A 320 23.63 5.84 -8.91
CA LYS A 320 23.37 5.89 -10.35
C LYS A 320 22.85 4.51 -10.81
N MET A 321 21.61 4.45 -11.25
CA MET A 321 20.96 3.20 -11.64
C MET A 321 20.95 2.97 -13.15
N HIS A 322 21.04 4.03 -13.93
CA HIS A 322 20.97 3.98 -15.39
C HIS A 322 22.19 4.62 -16.04
N PRO A 323 22.51 4.29 -17.30
CA PRO A 323 23.57 4.93 -18.05
C PRO A 323 23.37 6.44 -18.16
N THR A 324 24.42 7.17 -18.47
CA THR A 324 24.33 8.61 -18.72
C THR A 324 23.49 8.88 -19.97
N LEU A 325 22.44 9.69 -19.82
CA LEU A 325 21.60 10.16 -20.91
C LEU A 325 21.99 11.61 -21.24
N LEU A 326 22.32 11.89 -22.50
CA LEU A 326 22.61 13.23 -22.99
C LEU A 326 21.34 13.96 -23.42
N GLU A 327 21.40 15.30 -23.53
CA GLU A 327 20.28 16.16 -23.95
C GLU A 327 19.76 15.83 -25.36
N ASP A 328 20.61 15.29 -26.24
CA ASP A 328 20.25 14.85 -27.58
C ASP A 328 19.58 13.45 -27.62
N GLY A 329 19.46 12.79 -26.47
CA GLY A 329 18.89 11.45 -26.34
C GLY A 329 19.93 10.34 -26.47
N THR A 330 21.21 10.65 -26.63
CA THR A 330 22.28 9.64 -26.69
C THR A 330 22.50 9.01 -25.31
N VAL A 331 22.52 7.67 -25.26
CA VAL A 331 22.81 6.89 -24.04
C VAL A 331 24.28 6.48 -24.05
N ILE A 332 25.02 6.85 -23.01
CA ILE A 332 26.43 6.49 -22.83
C ILE A 332 26.52 5.43 -21.72
N HIS A 333 26.98 4.23 -22.07
CA HIS A 333 27.32 3.18 -21.12
C HIS A 333 28.75 3.42 -20.61
N GLU A 334 28.90 3.49 -19.30
CA GLU A 334 30.23 3.53 -18.67
C GLU A 334 30.73 2.07 -18.59
N ASP A 335 31.96 1.82 -19.09
CA ASP A 335 32.61 0.49 -19.05
C ASP A 335 33.03 0.10 -17.63
#